data_b8596f2f40c51d5782edcd6ffcaa91fb
#
_entry.id   b8596f2f40c51d5782edcd6ffcaa91fb
#
_cell.length_a   1.000
_cell.length_b   1.000
_cell.length_c   1.000
_cell.angle_alpha   90.00
_cell.angle_beta   90.00
_cell.angle_gamma   90.00
#
_symmetry.space_group_name_H-M   'P 1'
#
loop_
_entity.id
_entity.type
_entity.pdbx_description
1 polymer ?
#
loop_
_entity_poly.entity_id
_entity_poly.type
_entity_poly.pdbx_seq_one_letter_code
_entity_poly.pdbx_strand_id
1 'polypeptide(L)'
;MPNKYAIKKGWSLPKQKFTITNWSEYNAALRSRGDIEVWLSEDAIAQWYEPERVNDGTGVPKLYSDFAILVCHEIRMVYRLPLRQCQGFIDSMFRRMGLQISCPDYTVLSTRLKALNIKSPKYSMKKDTRDETVHAIAIDSTGLKRFGRSEWHQEKHEVSSKASWRKLHIAVNQDHYIEACELTDRFNHDDKSVESLLDQIPEHIDHFTADGAYDETPVYDAVISHSLNVDVVIPPRANAIVSDDASLMRNRNIQEIKEHGRMQWQERHNYGARNNSELSIQRYKRILGDSLHSREIERQKQEAIIGCGVLNKMTSLGMPKSYRAA
;
A
#
# COMPACT_ATOMS: atom_id res chain seq x y z
N MET A 1 -5.82 -8.67 15.25
CA MET A 1 -4.98 -9.81 15.72
C MET A 1 -5.64 -10.46 16.92
N PRO A 2 -5.62 -11.79 17.07
CA PRO A 2 -6.03 -12.39 18.32
C PRO A 2 -5.14 -11.85 19.44
N ASN A 3 -5.73 -11.45 20.54
CA ASN A 3 -5.03 -10.87 21.68
C ASN A 3 -3.93 -11.82 22.16
N LYS A 4 -2.68 -11.45 21.99
CA LYS A 4 -1.49 -12.25 22.33
C LYS A 4 -1.44 -12.65 23.82
N TYR A 5 -2.22 -11.96 24.64
CA TYR A 5 -2.31 -12.18 26.09
C TYR A 5 -3.59 -12.89 26.55
N ALA A 6 -4.56 -13.13 25.66
CA ALA A 6 -5.82 -13.77 26.02
C ALA A 6 -5.58 -15.16 26.61
N ILE A 7 -4.70 -15.95 25.97
CA ILE A 7 -4.35 -17.31 26.42
C ILE A 7 -3.66 -17.27 27.81
N LYS A 8 -2.73 -16.32 28.02
CA LYS A 8 -2.04 -16.14 29.32
C LYS A 8 -2.97 -15.70 30.46
N LYS A 9 -4.07 -15.02 30.12
CA LYS A 9 -5.06 -14.51 31.09
C LYS A 9 -6.30 -15.42 31.22
N GLY A 10 -6.32 -16.59 30.55
CA GLY A 10 -7.46 -17.50 30.59
C GLY A 10 -8.73 -16.96 29.91
N TRP A 11 -8.62 -15.96 29.07
CA TRP A 11 -9.75 -15.36 28.38
C TRP A 11 -10.07 -16.18 27.13
N SER A 12 -11.19 -16.87 27.13
CA SER A 12 -11.79 -17.46 25.94
C SER A 12 -12.58 -16.40 25.20
N LEU A 13 -11.92 -15.69 24.30
CA LEU A 13 -12.62 -14.79 23.36
C LEU A 13 -13.22 -15.67 22.25
N PRO A 14 -14.55 -15.72 22.11
CA PRO A 14 -15.17 -16.43 21.01
C PRO A 14 -14.66 -15.86 19.69
N LYS A 15 -14.27 -16.75 18.76
CA LYS A 15 -13.89 -16.34 17.41
C LYS A 15 -15.09 -15.66 16.77
N GLN A 16 -14.93 -14.37 16.43
CA GLN A 16 -15.93 -13.64 15.69
C GLN A 16 -16.11 -14.29 14.31
N LYS A 17 -17.34 -14.66 13.99
CA LYS A 17 -17.70 -15.19 12.67
C LYS A 17 -18.19 -14.05 11.80
N PHE A 18 -17.68 -13.96 10.59
CA PHE A 18 -18.13 -13.01 9.59
C PHE A 18 -18.75 -13.76 8.42
N THR A 19 -19.88 -13.28 7.94
CA THR A 19 -20.55 -13.82 6.75
C THR A 19 -20.47 -12.80 5.62
N ILE A 20 -20.00 -13.26 4.46
CA ILE A 20 -19.93 -12.41 3.26
C ILE A 20 -21.31 -12.40 2.61
N THR A 21 -21.83 -11.19 2.34
CA THR A 21 -23.17 -10.99 1.77
C THR A 21 -23.16 -10.93 0.24
N ASN A 22 -22.08 -10.49 -0.37
CA ASN A 22 -21.94 -10.31 -1.82
C ASN A 22 -21.02 -11.37 -2.46
N TRP A 23 -21.14 -12.64 -2.06
CA TRP A 23 -20.21 -13.69 -2.46
C TRP A 23 -20.11 -13.88 -3.97
N SER A 24 -21.22 -13.79 -4.71
CA SER A 24 -21.24 -13.92 -6.18
C SER A 24 -20.43 -12.82 -6.86
N GLU A 25 -20.68 -11.56 -6.48
CA GLU A 25 -19.96 -10.37 -7.01
C GLU A 25 -18.49 -10.43 -6.64
N TYR A 26 -18.18 -10.80 -5.40
CA TYR A 26 -16.80 -10.90 -4.94
C TYR A 26 -16.03 -12.00 -5.67
N ASN A 27 -16.65 -13.16 -5.95
CA ASN A 27 -16.04 -14.21 -6.76
C ASN A 27 -15.79 -13.76 -8.21
N ALA A 28 -16.72 -13.00 -8.81
CA ALA A 28 -16.50 -12.41 -10.12
C ALA A 28 -15.29 -11.46 -10.09
N ALA A 29 -15.21 -10.57 -9.10
CA ALA A 29 -14.08 -9.67 -8.91
C ALA A 29 -12.75 -10.41 -8.73
N LEU A 30 -12.73 -11.52 -7.98
CA LEU A 30 -11.53 -12.34 -7.81
C LEU A 30 -11.03 -12.95 -9.13
N ARG A 31 -11.96 -13.40 -9.99
CA ARG A 31 -11.61 -13.90 -11.33
C ARG A 31 -11.07 -12.79 -12.22
N SER A 32 -11.72 -11.62 -12.22
CA SER A 32 -11.30 -10.47 -13.01
C SER A 32 -9.91 -9.95 -12.64
N ARG A 33 -9.45 -10.16 -11.42
CA ARG A 33 -8.05 -9.80 -11.02
C ARG A 33 -6.99 -10.58 -11.81
N GLY A 34 -7.33 -11.77 -12.33
CA GLY A 34 -6.46 -12.57 -13.19
C GLY A 34 -6.74 -12.39 -14.68
N ASP A 35 -7.72 -11.57 -15.05
CA ASP A 35 -8.09 -11.32 -16.44
C ASP A 35 -7.12 -10.34 -17.07
N ILE A 36 -6.54 -10.72 -18.20
CA ILE A 36 -5.55 -9.89 -18.90
C ILE A 36 -6.15 -8.62 -19.46
N GLU A 37 -7.43 -8.62 -19.86
CA GLU A 37 -8.10 -7.43 -20.40
C GLU A 37 -8.18 -6.31 -19.37
N VAL A 38 -8.24 -6.65 -18.08
CA VAL A 38 -8.18 -5.67 -16.97
C VAL A 38 -6.83 -4.94 -16.96
N TRP A 39 -5.75 -5.63 -17.27
CA TRP A 39 -4.39 -5.10 -17.18
C TRP A 39 -3.89 -4.52 -18.50
N LEU A 40 -4.34 -5.06 -19.62
CA LEU A 40 -4.01 -4.62 -20.97
C LEU A 40 -5.31 -4.21 -21.68
N SER A 41 -5.82 -3.03 -21.36
CA SER A 41 -7.04 -2.48 -21.97
C SER A 41 -6.77 -1.98 -23.41
N GLU A 42 -7.85 -1.78 -24.19
CA GLU A 42 -7.77 -1.15 -25.50
C GLU A 42 -7.11 0.24 -25.45
N ASP A 43 -7.42 1.03 -24.42
CA ASP A 43 -6.76 2.32 -24.20
C ASP A 43 -5.26 2.19 -23.97
N ALA A 44 -4.83 1.11 -23.29
CA ALA A 44 -3.41 0.83 -23.09
C ALA A 44 -2.71 0.49 -24.41
N ILE A 45 -3.39 -0.25 -25.28
CA ILE A 45 -2.88 -0.59 -26.61
C ILE A 45 -2.81 0.65 -27.50
N ALA A 46 -3.83 1.50 -27.49
CA ALA A 46 -3.88 2.73 -28.27
C ALA A 46 -2.78 3.74 -27.89
N GLN A 47 -2.39 3.77 -26.61
CA GLN A 47 -1.36 4.67 -26.06
C GLN A 47 0.01 3.98 -25.91
N TRP A 48 0.25 2.87 -26.61
CA TRP A 48 1.45 2.04 -26.40
C TRP A 48 2.75 2.73 -26.82
N TYR A 49 2.70 3.48 -27.90
CA TYR A 49 3.85 4.22 -28.41
C TYR A 49 3.74 5.71 -28.12
N GLU A 50 4.90 6.38 -28.00
CA GLU A 50 4.92 7.84 -27.96
C GLU A 50 4.36 8.41 -29.27
N PRO A 51 3.41 9.37 -29.20
CA PRO A 51 2.79 9.95 -30.40
C PRO A 51 3.80 10.72 -31.28
N GLU A 52 4.77 11.39 -30.64
CA GLU A 52 5.85 12.10 -31.31
C GLU A 52 7.19 11.68 -30.72
N ARG A 53 8.13 11.30 -31.59
CA ARG A 53 9.50 11.00 -31.18
C ARG A 53 10.27 12.29 -30.97
N VAL A 54 10.16 12.88 -29.79
CA VAL A 54 10.93 14.06 -29.42
C VAL A 54 12.37 13.65 -29.20
N ASN A 55 13.27 14.21 -30.05
CA ASN A 55 14.71 14.07 -29.83
C ASN A 55 15.17 15.24 -28.94
N ASP A 56 15.34 14.94 -27.65
CA ASP A 56 15.83 15.90 -26.65
C ASP A 56 17.36 16.04 -26.64
N GLY A 57 18.04 15.45 -27.62
CA GLY A 57 19.50 15.47 -27.72
C GLY A 57 20.22 14.50 -26.77
N THR A 58 19.50 13.75 -25.97
CA THR A 58 20.08 12.85 -24.95
C THR A 58 20.23 11.39 -25.41
N GLY A 59 20.00 11.12 -26.70
CA GLY A 59 20.16 9.77 -27.27
C GLY A 59 19.06 9.36 -28.23
N VAL A 60 18.75 8.05 -28.29
CA VAL A 60 17.68 7.53 -29.15
C VAL A 60 16.32 7.96 -28.60
N PRO A 61 15.45 8.58 -29.43
CA PRO A 61 14.10 8.98 -28.99
C PRO A 61 13.30 7.81 -28.40
N LYS A 62 12.52 8.11 -27.38
CA LYS A 62 11.64 7.12 -26.75
C LYS A 62 10.64 6.58 -27.77
N LEU A 63 10.57 5.26 -27.91
CA LEU A 63 9.59 4.59 -28.76
C LEU A 63 8.29 4.32 -28.00
N TYR A 64 8.41 3.82 -26.77
CA TYR A 64 7.29 3.41 -25.93
C TYR A 64 6.88 4.55 -24.99
N SER A 65 5.59 4.69 -24.77
CA SER A 65 5.06 5.65 -23.79
C SER A 65 5.42 5.26 -22.35
N ASP A 66 5.37 6.23 -21.43
CA ASP A 66 5.49 5.94 -20.00
C ASP A 66 4.34 5.05 -19.52
N PHE A 67 3.17 5.16 -20.16
CA PHE A 67 2.02 4.32 -19.88
C PHE A 67 2.27 2.85 -20.27
N ALA A 68 2.88 2.57 -21.43
CA ALA A 68 3.26 1.22 -21.81
C ALA A 68 4.26 0.58 -20.83
N ILE A 69 5.25 1.36 -20.36
CA ILE A 69 6.18 0.90 -19.33
C ILE A 69 5.46 0.55 -18.04
N LEU A 70 4.53 1.41 -17.59
CA LEU A 70 3.72 1.19 -16.40
C LEU A 70 2.90 -0.11 -16.50
N VAL A 71 2.16 -0.29 -17.59
CA VAL A 71 1.34 -1.49 -17.85
C VAL A 71 2.18 -2.76 -17.83
N CYS A 72 3.38 -2.75 -18.43
CA CYS A 72 4.29 -3.89 -18.37
C CYS A 72 4.70 -4.21 -16.93
N HIS A 73 4.93 -3.20 -16.09
CA HIS A 73 5.25 -3.42 -14.68
C HIS A 73 4.04 -3.89 -13.85
N GLU A 74 2.83 -3.42 -14.13
CA GLU A 74 1.60 -3.94 -13.52
C GLU A 74 1.42 -5.42 -13.85
N ILE A 75 1.49 -5.80 -15.14
CA ILE A 75 1.40 -7.20 -15.58
C ILE A 75 2.48 -8.06 -14.91
N ARG A 76 3.72 -7.58 -14.91
CA ARG A 76 4.83 -8.25 -14.22
C ARG A 76 4.51 -8.56 -12.76
N MET A 77 3.93 -7.60 -12.03
CA MET A 77 3.62 -7.74 -10.61
C MET A 77 2.45 -8.70 -10.38
N VAL A 78 1.38 -8.54 -11.13
CA VAL A 78 0.16 -9.37 -11.00
C VAL A 78 0.48 -10.84 -11.26
N TYR A 79 1.25 -11.14 -12.31
CA TYR A 79 1.62 -12.51 -12.68
C TYR A 79 2.97 -12.95 -12.11
N ARG A 80 3.61 -12.12 -11.29
CA ARG A 80 4.90 -12.40 -10.61
C ARG A 80 6.01 -12.83 -11.55
N LEU A 81 6.14 -12.16 -12.69
CA LEU A 81 7.09 -12.52 -13.73
C LEU A 81 8.44 -11.78 -13.53
N PRO A 82 9.59 -12.45 -13.66
CA PRO A 82 10.86 -11.78 -13.91
C PRO A 82 10.81 -10.95 -15.22
N LEU A 83 11.55 -9.85 -15.30
CA LEU A 83 11.46 -8.91 -16.43
C LEU A 83 11.57 -9.56 -17.81
N ARG A 84 12.52 -10.49 -18.00
CA ARG A 84 12.68 -11.21 -19.29
C ARG A 84 11.50 -12.11 -19.61
N GLN A 85 10.94 -12.77 -18.59
CA GLN A 85 9.75 -13.60 -18.77
C GLN A 85 8.51 -12.73 -19.03
N CYS A 86 8.42 -11.56 -18.39
CA CYS A 86 7.38 -10.58 -18.64
C CYS A 86 7.39 -10.11 -20.10
N GLN A 87 8.56 -9.75 -20.63
CA GLN A 87 8.70 -9.40 -22.04
C GLN A 87 8.19 -10.52 -22.95
N GLY A 88 8.69 -11.75 -22.77
CA GLY A 88 8.29 -12.90 -23.58
C GLY A 88 6.79 -13.22 -23.46
N PHE A 89 6.22 -13.06 -22.27
CA PHE A 89 4.79 -13.25 -22.02
C PHE A 89 3.95 -12.23 -22.81
N ILE A 90 4.27 -10.93 -22.67
CA ILE A 90 3.55 -9.85 -23.36
C ILE A 90 3.69 -9.98 -24.90
N ASP A 91 4.89 -10.23 -25.42
CA ASP A 91 5.09 -10.45 -26.86
C ASP A 91 4.28 -11.65 -27.38
N SER A 92 4.19 -12.73 -26.60
CA SER A 92 3.37 -13.89 -26.98
C SER A 92 1.89 -13.56 -27.03
N MET A 93 1.43 -12.72 -26.12
CA MET A 93 0.04 -12.25 -26.09
C MET A 93 -0.27 -11.35 -27.28
N PHE A 94 0.58 -10.36 -27.59
CA PHE A 94 0.38 -9.51 -28.74
C PHE A 94 0.28 -10.32 -30.03
N ARG A 95 1.16 -11.32 -30.21
CA ARG A 95 1.06 -12.23 -31.38
C ARG A 95 -0.26 -13.00 -31.41
N ARG A 96 -0.74 -13.49 -30.25
CA ARG A 96 -2.01 -14.21 -30.15
C ARG A 96 -3.23 -13.33 -30.44
N MET A 97 -3.17 -12.07 -30.04
CA MET A 97 -4.21 -11.06 -30.26
C MET A 97 -4.14 -10.46 -31.69
N GLY A 98 -3.15 -10.80 -32.50
CA GLY A 98 -2.93 -10.22 -33.82
C GLY A 98 -2.49 -8.77 -33.80
N LEU A 99 -1.98 -8.26 -32.69
CA LEU A 99 -1.53 -6.88 -32.55
C LEU A 99 -0.15 -6.70 -33.20
N GLN A 100 0.00 -5.63 -33.98
CA GLN A 100 1.25 -5.25 -34.61
C GLN A 100 2.09 -4.32 -33.73
N ILE A 101 2.18 -4.65 -32.45
CA ILE A 101 2.97 -3.94 -31.44
C ILE A 101 3.94 -4.91 -30.78
N SER A 102 4.99 -4.37 -30.15
CA SER A 102 6.00 -5.15 -29.42
C SER A 102 6.12 -4.71 -27.98
N CYS A 103 6.54 -5.62 -27.12
CA CYS A 103 6.86 -5.29 -25.74
C CYS A 103 8.20 -4.53 -25.67
N PRO A 104 8.35 -3.51 -24.81
CA PRO A 104 9.65 -2.95 -24.50
C PRO A 104 10.64 -4.02 -24.03
N ASP A 105 11.87 -3.94 -24.50
CA ASP A 105 12.93 -4.82 -24.02
C ASP A 105 13.10 -4.73 -22.51
N TYR A 106 13.45 -5.83 -21.85
CA TYR A 106 13.61 -5.90 -20.39
C TYR A 106 14.62 -4.88 -19.83
N THR A 107 15.60 -4.45 -20.63
CA THR A 107 16.55 -3.39 -20.24
C THR A 107 15.89 -2.03 -20.25
N VAL A 108 15.03 -1.76 -21.24
CA VAL A 108 14.21 -0.55 -21.32
C VAL A 108 13.23 -0.51 -20.14
N LEU A 109 12.52 -1.61 -19.86
CA LEU A 109 11.64 -1.71 -18.71
C LEU A 109 12.39 -1.40 -17.40
N SER A 110 13.56 -2.02 -17.20
CA SER A 110 14.37 -1.79 -16.02
C SER A 110 14.86 -0.36 -15.91
N THR A 111 15.31 0.25 -16.99
CA THR A 111 15.89 1.61 -16.96
C THR A 111 14.81 2.66 -16.79
N ARG A 112 13.69 2.54 -17.51
CA ARG A 112 12.61 3.51 -17.49
C ARG A 112 11.74 3.45 -16.24
N LEU A 113 11.77 2.36 -15.46
CA LEU A 113 11.05 2.29 -14.20
C LEU A 113 11.34 3.48 -13.28
N LYS A 114 12.60 3.90 -13.16
CA LYS A 114 12.99 5.07 -12.38
C LYS A 114 12.41 6.37 -12.94
N ALA A 115 12.32 6.47 -14.26
CA ALA A 115 11.88 7.67 -14.97
C ALA A 115 10.36 7.89 -14.95
N LEU A 116 9.56 6.86 -14.60
CA LEU A 116 8.09 6.99 -14.50
C LEU A 116 7.67 8.05 -13.50
N ASN A 117 8.45 8.23 -12.42
CA ASN A 117 8.24 9.27 -11.40
C ASN A 117 6.79 9.35 -10.90
N ILE A 118 6.16 8.19 -10.72
CA ILE A 118 4.80 8.09 -10.16
C ILE A 118 4.84 8.62 -8.73
N LYS A 119 3.94 9.55 -8.41
CA LYS A 119 3.92 10.25 -7.12
C LYS A 119 2.93 9.67 -6.13
N SER A 120 1.88 9.00 -6.61
CA SER A 120 0.82 8.48 -5.76
C SER A 120 0.26 7.17 -6.32
N PRO A 121 -0.16 6.22 -5.46
CA PRO A 121 -0.83 5.00 -5.90
C PRO A 121 -2.22 5.24 -6.51
N LYS A 122 -2.76 6.46 -6.43
CA LYS A 122 -4.05 6.84 -7.02
C LYS A 122 -4.02 6.90 -8.56
N TYR A 123 -2.86 6.79 -9.21
CA TYR A 123 -2.75 6.81 -10.68
C TYR A 123 -3.66 5.78 -11.36
N SER A 124 -3.93 4.66 -10.68
CA SER A 124 -4.74 3.55 -11.18
C SER A 124 -6.25 3.71 -10.97
N MET A 125 -6.68 4.75 -10.26
CA MET A 125 -8.07 4.98 -9.92
C MET A 125 -8.75 5.84 -11.00
N LYS A 126 -9.93 5.42 -11.47
CA LYS A 126 -10.76 6.26 -12.35
C LYS A 126 -11.26 7.48 -11.57
N LYS A 127 -11.32 8.64 -12.25
CA LYS A 127 -11.83 9.88 -11.63
C LYS A 127 -13.23 9.71 -11.02
N ASP A 128 -14.11 8.95 -11.68
CA ASP A 128 -15.51 8.72 -11.27
C ASP A 128 -15.64 7.77 -10.06
N THR A 129 -14.60 7.03 -9.71
CA THR A 129 -14.58 6.14 -8.53
C THR A 129 -13.90 6.77 -7.33
N ARG A 130 -13.40 7.99 -7.47
CA ARG A 130 -12.88 8.77 -6.34
C ARG A 130 -14.09 9.41 -5.67
N ASP A 131 -14.51 8.82 -4.56
CA ASP A 131 -15.30 9.60 -3.61
C ASP A 131 -14.43 10.79 -3.19
N GLU A 132 -14.88 12.00 -3.40
CA GLU A 132 -14.12 13.23 -3.10
C GLU A 132 -13.90 13.40 -1.59
N THR A 133 -14.48 12.51 -0.79
CA THR A 133 -14.44 12.56 0.67
C THR A 133 -13.67 11.39 1.25
N VAL A 134 -12.46 11.67 1.70
CA VAL A 134 -11.67 10.74 2.50
C VAL A 134 -12.00 10.98 3.98
N HIS A 135 -13.00 10.24 4.50
CA HIS A 135 -13.45 10.45 5.88
C HIS A 135 -12.51 9.83 6.93
N ALA A 136 -11.90 8.71 6.63
CA ALA A 136 -11.06 8.00 7.58
C ALA A 136 -9.77 7.48 6.93
N ILE A 137 -8.65 7.65 7.63
CA ILE A 137 -7.34 7.14 7.23
C ILE A 137 -6.78 6.24 8.33
N ALA A 138 -6.32 5.06 7.93
CA ALA A 138 -5.54 4.16 8.77
C ALA A 138 -4.11 4.06 8.23
N ILE A 139 -3.12 4.34 9.07
CA ILE A 139 -1.70 4.24 8.72
C ILE A 139 -1.08 3.01 9.37
N ASP A 140 -0.20 2.33 8.63
CA ASP A 140 0.64 1.26 9.14
C ASP A 140 1.90 1.10 8.27
N SER A 141 2.89 0.39 8.76
CA SER A 141 4.13 0.10 8.05
C SER A 141 4.45 -1.38 8.00
N THR A 142 5.23 -1.78 6.99
CA THR A 142 5.69 -3.16 6.88
C THR A 142 7.06 -3.27 6.24
N GLY A 143 7.82 -4.28 6.66
CA GLY A 143 9.09 -4.62 6.03
C GLY A 143 8.91 -5.37 4.71
N LEU A 144 9.62 -4.93 3.66
CA LEU A 144 9.79 -5.63 2.40
C LEU A 144 11.26 -6.01 2.25
N LYS A 145 11.53 -7.29 1.96
CA LYS A 145 12.88 -7.80 1.74
C LYS A 145 13.47 -7.16 0.48
N ARG A 146 14.76 -6.85 0.50
CA ARG A 146 15.47 -6.42 -0.71
C ARG A 146 15.91 -7.65 -1.50
N PHE A 147 16.00 -7.49 -2.82
CA PHE A 147 16.69 -8.47 -3.67
C PHE A 147 18.13 -8.66 -3.17
N GLY A 148 18.52 -9.88 -2.87
CA GLY A 148 19.86 -10.21 -2.35
C GLY A 148 19.89 -11.45 -1.47
N ARG A 149 20.96 -11.60 -0.71
CA ARG A 149 21.22 -12.78 0.12
C ARG A 149 20.13 -12.97 1.19
N SER A 150 19.55 -14.16 1.22
CA SER A 150 18.55 -14.56 2.23
C SER A 150 19.19 -14.74 3.62
N GLU A 151 18.38 -14.67 4.68
CA GLU A 151 18.80 -14.95 6.07
C GLU A 151 19.51 -16.30 6.18
N TRP A 152 19.02 -17.32 5.47
CA TRP A 152 19.66 -18.65 5.38
C TRP A 152 21.11 -18.59 4.87
N HIS A 153 21.41 -17.70 3.91
CA HIS A 153 22.77 -17.54 3.38
C HIS A 153 23.69 -16.84 4.40
N GLN A 154 23.11 -16.01 5.25
CA GLN A 154 23.84 -15.34 6.34
C GLN A 154 24.18 -16.31 7.48
N GLU A 155 23.24 -17.15 7.88
CA GLU A 155 23.46 -18.19 8.89
C GLU A 155 24.49 -19.23 8.44
N LYS A 156 24.41 -19.66 7.17
CA LYS A 156 25.30 -20.70 6.64
C LYS A 156 26.74 -20.25 6.46
N HIS A 157 26.99 -18.95 6.22
CA HIS A 157 28.30 -18.43 5.87
C HIS A 157 28.89 -17.47 6.92
N GLU A 158 28.28 -17.35 8.11
CA GLU A 158 28.66 -16.45 9.20
C GLU A 158 28.97 -15.00 8.76
N VAL A 159 28.49 -14.62 7.58
CA VAL A 159 28.70 -13.28 7.06
C VAL A 159 27.68 -12.36 7.70
N SER A 160 28.12 -11.43 8.54
CA SER A 160 27.31 -10.38 9.15
C SER A 160 26.81 -9.36 8.10
N SER A 161 26.27 -9.82 6.98
CA SER A 161 25.58 -8.96 6.05
C SER A 161 24.22 -8.63 6.65
N LYS A 162 24.07 -7.41 7.15
CA LYS A 162 22.83 -6.91 7.73
C LYS A 162 21.68 -7.21 6.77
N ALA A 163 20.73 -8.05 7.20
CA ALA A 163 19.52 -8.35 6.44
C ALA A 163 18.93 -7.04 5.95
N SER A 164 18.91 -6.86 4.64
CA SER A 164 18.53 -5.57 4.10
C SER A 164 17.06 -5.62 3.67
N TRP A 165 16.24 -4.90 4.40
CA TRP A 165 14.84 -4.69 4.11
C TRP A 165 14.54 -3.19 4.04
N ARG A 166 13.42 -2.85 3.46
CA ARG A 166 12.88 -1.50 3.38
C ARG A 166 11.57 -1.45 4.12
N LYS A 167 11.18 -0.29 4.61
CA LYS A 167 9.86 -0.07 5.17
C LYS A 167 8.94 0.50 4.09
N LEU A 168 7.81 -0.15 3.88
CA LEU A 168 6.68 0.39 3.13
C LEU A 168 5.67 0.94 4.13
N HIS A 169 5.46 2.23 4.11
CA HIS A 169 4.41 2.93 4.86
C HIS A 169 3.21 3.13 3.93
N ILE A 170 2.01 2.91 4.41
CA ILE A 170 0.78 3.10 3.65
C ILE A 170 -0.27 3.83 4.48
N ALA A 171 -1.04 4.68 3.81
CA ALA A 171 -2.25 5.29 4.33
C ALA A 171 -3.44 4.75 3.55
N VAL A 172 -4.43 4.19 4.24
CA VAL A 172 -5.55 3.45 3.66
C VAL A 172 -6.85 4.07 4.12
N ASN A 173 -7.77 4.32 3.20
CA ASN A 173 -9.08 4.90 3.51
C ASN A 173 -10.11 3.85 3.99
N GLN A 174 -11.31 4.30 4.32
CA GLN A 174 -12.42 3.46 4.78
C GLN A 174 -12.85 2.39 3.76
N ASP A 175 -12.62 2.62 2.46
CA ASP A 175 -13.01 1.74 1.36
C ASP A 175 -11.87 0.82 0.88
N HIS A 176 -10.80 0.71 1.69
CA HIS A 176 -9.60 -0.10 1.45
C HIS A 176 -8.73 0.37 0.27
N TYR A 177 -8.87 1.61 -0.21
CA TYR A 177 -7.93 2.19 -1.14
C TYR A 177 -6.70 2.72 -0.42
N ILE A 178 -5.54 2.49 -1.01
CA ILE A 178 -4.27 3.06 -0.55
C ILE A 178 -4.17 4.46 -1.13
N GLU A 179 -4.39 5.46 -0.28
CA GLU A 179 -4.38 6.88 -0.67
C GLU A 179 -2.95 7.40 -0.83
N ALA A 180 -2.06 6.95 0.04
CA ALA A 180 -0.67 7.35 0.03
C ALA A 180 0.25 6.17 0.36
N CYS A 181 1.48 6.21 -0.16
CA CYS A 181 2.51 5.26 0.22
C CYS A 181 3.91 5.86 0.12
N GLU A 182 4.81 5.39 0.96
CA GLU A 182 6.21 5.76 0.96
C GLU A 182 7.09 4.56 1.24
N LEU A 183 8.19 4.42 0.49
CA LEU A 183 9.21 3.41 0.76
C LEU A 183 10.45 4.09 1.36
N THR A 184 10.78 3.73 2.59
CA THR A 184 11.91 4.29 3.32
C THR A 184 12.99 3.26 3.63
N ASP A 185 14.10 3.73 4.20
CA ASP A 185 15.11 2.86 4.79
C ASP A 185 14.58 2.24 6.08
N ARG A 186 15.12 1.09 6.45
CA ARG A 186 14.77 0.37 7.68
C ARG A 186 15.01 1.17 8.97
N PHE A 187 15.88 2.17 8.92
CA PHE A 187 16.21 3.01 10.07
C PHE A 187 15.26 4.20 10.25
N ASN A 188 14.42 4.48 9.27
CA ASN A 188 13.43 5.52 9.40
C ASN A 188 12.37 5.11 10.42
N HIS A 189 12.11 5.96 11.41
CA HIS A 189 11.03 5.74 12.37
C HIS A 189 9.68 5.96 11.70
N ASP A 190 8.66 5.21 12.14
CA ASP A 190 7.35 5.20 11.49
C ASP A 190 6.63 6.54 11.59
N ASP A 191 6.81 7.25 12.71
CA ASP A 191 6.29 8.59 12.98
C ASP A 191 6.72 9.63 11.94
N LYS A 192 7.97 9.52 11.44
CA LYS A 192 8.54 10.49 10.48
C LYS A 192 7.96 10.38 9.07
N SER A 193 7.26 9.32 8.76
CA SER A 193 6.63 9.15 7.44
C SER A 193 5.20 9.69 7.40
N VAL A 194 4.64 10.12 8.53
CA VAL A 194 3.24 10.56 8.60
C VAL A 194 3.02 11.82 7.77
N GLU A 195 3.87 12.83 7.91
CA GLU A 195 3.74 14.09 7.17
C GLU A 195 3.81 13.84 5.65
N SER A 196 4.80 13.06 5.18
CA SER A 196 4.94 12.76 3.75
C SER A 196 3.79 11.91 3.17
N LEU A 197 3.12 11.12 4.01
CA LEU A 197 1.90 10.41 3.62
C LEU A 197 0.70 11.35 3.53
N LEU A 198 0.55 12.26 4.49
CA LEU A 198 -0.52 13.24 4.50
C LEU A 198 -0.40 14.23 3.32
N ASP A 199 0.80 14.64 2.95
CA ASP A 199 1.06 15.49 1.78
C ASP A 199 0.54 14.91 0.46
N GLN A 200 0.37 13.58 0.38
CA GLN A 200 -0.21 12.90 -0.79
C GLN A 200 -1.74 12.87 -0.76
N ILE A 201 -2.38 13.29 0.34
CA ILE A 201 -3.83 13.26 0.58
C ILE A 201 -4.31 14.71 0.71
N PRO A 202 -4.76 15.35 -0.38
CA PRO A 202 -5.21 16.74 -0.30
C PRO A 202 -6.60 16.90 0.34
N GLU A 203 -7.34 15.79 0.49
CA GLU A 203 -8.69 15.76 1.03
C GLU A 203 -8.67 15.92 2.56
N HIS A 204 -9.72 16.56 3.12
CA HIS A 204 -9.91 16.64 4.56
C HIS A 204 -10.16 15.25 5.18
N ILE A 205 -9.57 15.00 6.33
CA ILE A 205 -9.70 13.75 7.09
C ILE A 205 -10.46 14.01 8.38
N ASP A 206 -11.55 13.26 8.61
CA ASP A 206 -12.33 13.35 9.85
C ASP A 206 -11.80 12.43 10.95
N HIS A 207 -11.19 11.30 10.55
CA HIS A 207 -10.76 10.25 11.47
C HIS A 207 -9.41 9.66 11.05
N PHE A 208 -8.46 9.66 11.97
CA PHE A 208 -7.11 9.15 11.76
C PHE A 208 -6.78 8.05 12.76
N THR A 209 -6.35 6.90 12.29
CA THR A 209 -5.96 5.78 13.14
C THR A 209 -4.57 5.27 12.83
N ALA A 210 -3.80 4.97 13.88
CA ALA A 210 -2.51 4.31 13.78
C ALA A 210 -2.25 3.42 15.00
N ASP A 211 -1.20 2.63 14.99
CA ASP A 211 -0.83 1.84 16.15
C ASP A 211 -0.04 2.68 17.19
N GLY A 212 0.26 2.08 18.34
CA GLY A 212 0.98 2.78 19.44
C GLY A 212 2.44 3.12 19.14
N ALA A 213 2.99 2.71 18.00
CA ALA A 213 4.32 3.14 17.57
C ALA A 213 4.30 4.60 17.06
N TYR A 214 3.12 5.07 16.67
CA TYR A 214 2.87 6.45 16.24
C TYR A 214 2.45 7.39 17.39
N ASP A 215 2.48 6.96 18.66
CA ASP A 215 2.12 7.79 19.83
C ASP A 215 3.23 8.79 20.17
N GLU A 216 3.48 9.73 19.26
CA GLU A 216 4.49 10.79 19.38
C GLU A 216 3.86 12.15 19.03
N THR A 217 4.22 13.21 19.77
CA THR A 217 3.64 14.56 19.59
C THR A 217 3.68 15.05 18.14
N PRO A 218 4.80 14.90 17.38
CA PRO A 218 4.85 15.36 16.00
C PRO A 218 3.79 14.72 15.08
N VAL A 219 3.36 13.49 15.38
CA VAL A 219 2.29 12.82 14.61
C VAL A 219 0.95 13.51 14.80
N TYR A 220 0.60 13.81 16.06
CA TYR A 220 -0.63 14.56 16.36
C TYR A 220 -0.61 15.94 15.72
N ASP A 221 0.51 16.64 15.78
CA ASP A 221 0.67 17.98 15.22
C ASP A 221 0.53 17.96 13.69
N ALA A 222 1.14 16.99 13.02
CA ALA A 222 1.03 16.83 11.58
C ALA A 222 -0.42 16.54 11.14
N VAL A 223 -1.11 15.64 11.85
CA VAL A 223 -2.49 15.28 11.52
C VAL A 223 -3.45 16.46 11.77
N ILE A 224 -3.30 17.17 12.89
CA ILE A 224 -4.14 18.34 13.21
C ILE A 224 -3.87 19.50 12.24
N SER A 225 -2.61 19.69 11.83
CA SER A 225 -2.25 20.72 10.85
C SER A 225 -2.81 20.41 9.46
N HIS A 226 -2.88 19.15 9.10
CA HIS A 226 -3.47 18.69 7.85
C HIS A 226 -5.00 18.85 7.84
N SER A 227 -5.67 18.45 8.92
CA SER A 227 -7.13 18.44 9.03
C SER A 227 -7.61 18.96 10.37
N LEU A 228 -8.27 20.11 10.36
CA LEU A 228 -8.87 20.67 11.57
C LEU A 228 -10.03 19.79 12.05
N ASN A 229 -10.16 19.63 13.38
CA ASN A 229 -11.20 18.82 14.02
C ASN A 229 -11.14 17.32 13.72
N VAL A 230 -10.03 16.79 13.22
CA VAL A 230 -9.83 15.36 13.02
C VAL A 230 -9.80 14.61 14.36
N ASP A 231 -10.46 13.44 14.43
CA ASP A 231 -10.34 12.56 15.60
C ASP A 231 -9.11 11.67 15.45
N VAL A 232 -8.07 11.93 16.26
CA VAL A 232 -6.79 11.19 16.21
C VAL A 232 -6.83 10.05 17.22
N VAL A 233 -6.92 8.83 16.71
CA VAL A 233 -7.09 7.60 17.50
C VAL A 233 -5.83 6.77 17.46
N ILE A 234 -4.88 7.11 18.32
CA ILE A 234 -3.62 6.38 18.51
C ILE A 234 -3.60 5.86 19.95
N PRO A 235 -3.45 4.55 20.19
CA PRO A 235 -3.42 4.01 21.53
C PRO A 235 -2.13 4.39 22.26
N PRO A 236 -2.19 5.19 23.34
CA PRO A 236 -1.02 5.55 24.10
C PRO A 236 -0.28 4.33 24.64
N ARG A 237 1.01 4.47 24.88
CA ARG A 237 1.83 3.44 25.52
C ARG A 237 1.31 3.16 26.94
N ALA A 238 1.56 1.95 27.46
CA ALA A 238 1.03 1.54 28.77
C ALA A 238 1.50 2.43 29.94
N ASN A 239 2.65 3.06 29.79
CA ASN A 239 3.26 3.98 30.74
C ASN A 239 3.10 5.47 30.37
N ALA A 240 2.23 5.78 29.42
CA ALA A 240 1.98 7.15 29.00
C ALA A 240 1.36 7.97 30.14
N ILE A 241 1.88 9.18 30.32
CA ILE A 241 1.39 10.17 31.27
C ILE A 241 0.87 11.40 30.53
N VAL A 242 -0.07 12.08 31.13
CA VAL A 242 -0.53 13.40 30.68
C VAL A 242 0.61 14.39 30.84
N SER A 243 0.84 15.22 29.86
CA SER A 243 1.87 16.27 29.87
C SER A 243 1.33 17.54 29.24
N ASP A 244 1.71 18.68 29.77
CA ASP A 244 1.31 20.00 29.24
C ASP A 244 1.89 20.26 27.85
N ASP A 245 3.03 19.64 27.54
CA ASP A 245 3.69 19.75 26.23
C ASP A 245 3.13 18.75 25.18
N ALA A 246 2.21 17.87 25.58
CA ALA A 246 1.61 16.90 24.65
C ALA A 246 0.33 17.44 24.04
N SER A 247 0.00 16.94 22.83
CA SER A 247 -1.28 17.24 22.18
C SER A 247 -2.46 17.00 23.11
N LEU A 248 -3.43 17.92 23.11
CA LEU A 248 -4.68 17.79 23.87
C LEU A 248 -5.41 16.48 23.55
N MET A 249 -5.37 16.03 22.29
CA MET A 249 -5.97 14.76 21.85
C MET A 249 -5.25 13.56 22.45
N ARG A 250 -3.92 13.56 22.52
CA ARG A 250 -3.15 12.52 23.17
C ARG A 250 -3.50 12.42 24.65
N ASN A 251 -3.55 13.57 25.33
CA ASN A 251 -3.92 13.64 26.75
C ASN A 251 -5.35 13.14 26.97
N ARG A 252 -6.31 13.48 26.10
CA ARG A 252 -7.68 12.97 26.12
C ARG A 252 -7.69 11.44 26.04
N ASN A 253 -6.99 10.85 25.07
CA ASN A 253 -6.90 9.41 24.90
C ASN A 253 -6.33 8.70 26.17
N ILE A 254 -5.31 9.31 26.81
CA ILE A 254 -4.74 8.78 28.07
C ILE A 254 -5.79 8.81 29.20
N GLN A 255 -6.51 9.93 29.35
CA GLN A 255 -7.52 10.10 30.40
C GLN A 255 -8.68 9.12 30.19
N GLU A 256 -9.24 9.05 29.00
CA GLU A 256 -10.36 8.14 28.70
C GLU A 256 -9.99 6.65 28.90
N ILE A 257 -8.76 6.26 28.55
CA ILE A 257 -8.28 4.89 28.81
C ILE A 257 -8.13 4.62 30.30
N LYS A 258 -7.70 5.60 31.10
CA LYS A 258 -7.61 5.48 32.55
C LYS A 258 -9.00 5.35 33.21
N GLU A 259 -9.97 6.10 32.71
CA GLU A 259 -11.34 6.14 33.30
C GLU A 259 -12.18 4.94 32.87
N HIS A 260 -12.14 4.58 31.61
CA HIS A 260 -13.06 3.60 31.00
C HIS A 260 -12.42 2.29 30.59
N GLY A 261 -11.08 2.24 30.58
CA GLY A 261 -10.33 1.09 30.08
C GLY A 261 -10.18 1.07 28.56
N ARG A 262 -9.10 0.39 28.12
CA ARG A 262 -8.68 0.37 26.71
C ARG A 262 -9.73 -0.22 25.74
N MET A 263 -10.49 -1.22 26.17
CA MET A 263 -11.51 -1.84 25.31
C MET A 263 -12.66 -0.89 24.99
N GLN A 264 -13.18 -0.18 26.00
CA GLN A 264 -14.25 0.79 25.79
C GLN A 264 -13.78 1.97 24.94
N TRP A 265 -12.56 2.45 25.17
CA TRP A 265 -11.95 3.49 24.34
C TRP A 265 -11.86 3.05 22.88
N GLN A 266 -11.41 1.82 22.59
CA GLN A 266 -11.33 1.28 21.23
C GLN A 266 -12.70 1.22 20.53
N GLU A 267 -13.76 0.85 21.25
CA GLU A 267 -15.13 0.83 20.73
C GLU A 267 -15.65 2.24 20.44
N ARG A 268 -15.48 3.16 21.40
CA ARG A 268 -15.98 4.54 21.27
C ARG A 268 -15.35 5.29 20.11
N HIS A 269 -14.05 5.10 19.91
CA HIS A 269 -13.27 5.78 18.88
C HIS A 269 -13.12 4.96 17.58
N ASN A 270 -13.93 3.91 17.39
CA ASN A 270 -13.84 3.07 16.18
C ASN A 270 -12.39 2.67 15.80
N TYR A 271 -11.56 2.35 16.79
CA TYR A 271 -10.16 1.93 16.56
C TYR A 271 -10.04 0.72 15.63
N GLY A 272 -11.12 -0.04 15.46
CA GLY A 272 -11.22 -1.16 14.52
C GLY A 272 -10.95 -0.78 13.05
N ALA A 273 -11.13 0.49 12.69
CA ALA A 273 -10.81 1.02 11.37
C ALA A 273 -9.33 0.82 10.99
N ARG A 274 -8.41 0.72 11.97
CA ARG A 274 -7.00 0.40 11.75
C ARG A 274 -6.79 -0.94 11.01
N ASN A 275 -7.71 -1.87 11.13
CA ASN A 275 -7.63 -3.15 10.42
C ASN A 275 -7.56 -2.99 8.89
N ASN A 276 -7.99 -1.85 8.33
CA ASN A 276 -7.91 -1.59 6.89
C ASN A 276 -6.46 -1.53 6.41
N SER A 277 -5.57 -0.90 7.18
CA SER A 277 -4.13 -0.86 6.84
C SER A 277 -3.48 -2.24 6.99
N GLU A 278 -3.76 -2.97 8.07
CA GLU A 278 -3.26 -4.34 8.27
C GLU A 278 -3.72 -5.28 7.13
N LEU A 279 -4.99 -5.20 6.74
CA LEU A 279 -5.55 -5.99 5.64
C LEU A 279 -4.86 -5.64 4.30
N SER A 280 -4.62 -4.36 4.04
CA SER A 280 -3.95 -3.91 2.81
C SER A 280 -2.49 -4.39 2.77
N ILE A 281 -1.76 -4.35 3.88
CA ILE A 281 -0.43 -4.93 4.02
C ILE A 281 -0.45 -6.44 3.78
N GLN A 282 -1.42 -7.14 4.37
CA GLN A 282 -1.56 -8.59 4.17
C GLN A 282 -1.85 -8.93 2.70
N ARG A 283 -2.74 -8.16 2.06
CA ARG A 283 -3.04 -8.30 0.62
C ARG A 283 -1.81 -8.05 -0.23
N TYR A 284 -1.05 -6.99 0.05
CA TYR A 284 0.20 -6.68 -0.65
C TYR A 284 1.15 -7.88 -0.63
N LYS A 285 1.49 -8.36 0.55
CA LYS A 285 2.41 -9.50 0.71
C LYS A 285 1.88 -10.80 0.10
N ARG A 286 0.59 -11.07 0.23
CA ARG A 286 -0.01 -12.29 -0.31
C ARG A 286 -0.09 -12.28 -1.83
N ILE A 287 -0.45 -11.16 -2.43
CA ILE A 287 -0.70 -11.04 -3.88
C ILE A 287 0.61 -10.74 -4.62
N LEU A 288 1.36 -9.74 -4.18
CA LEU A 288 2.55 -9.27 -4.88
C LEU A 288 3.85 -9.87 -4.35
N GLY A 289 3.86 -10.29 -3.10
CA GLY A 289 5.05 -10.84 -2.42
C GLY A 289 5.59 -9.90 -1.35
N ASP A 290 6.55 -10.41 -0.57
CA ASP A 290 7.18 -9.70 0.54
C ASP A 290 8.56 -9.15 0.19
N SER A 291 8.93 -9.17 -1.10
CA SER A 291 10.28 -8.86 -1.56
C SER A 291 10.26 -7.89 -2.73
N LEU A 292 11.19 -6.93 -2.71
CA LEU A 292 11.45 -6.01 -3.81
C LEU A 292 12.43 -6.67 -4.80
N HIS A 293 12.15 -6.57 -6.08
CA HIS A 293 12.97 -7.16 -7.15
C HIS A 293 14.00 -6.16 -7.69
N SER A 294 13.74 -4.87 -7.58
CA SER A 294 14.65 -3.82 -8.00
C SER A 294 15.84 -3.69 -7.05
N ARG A 295 17.02 -3.33 -7.58
CA ARG A 295 18.24 -3.20 -6.79
C ARG A 295 18.48 -1.78 -6.27
N GLU A 296 18.15 -0.77 -7.09
CA GLU A 296 18.31 0.65 -6.76
C GLU A 296 17.12 1.18 -5.99
N ILE A 297 17.37 2.07 -5.02
CA ILE A 297 16.32 2.61 -4.14
C ILE A 297 15.22 3.34 -4.93
N GLU A 298 15.57 4.13 -5.94
CA GLU A 298 14.58 4.87 -6.72
C GLU A 298 13.67 3.93 -7.55
N ARG A 299 14.22 2.84 -8.04
CA ARG A 299 13.42 1.79 -8.70
C ARG A 299 12.57 1.01 -7.68
N GLN A 300 13.09 0.79 -6.47
CA GLN A 300 12.34 0.17 -5.38
C GLN A 300 11.14 1.01 -4.96
N LYS A 301 11.31 2.34 -4.87
CA LYS A 301 10.21 3.27 -4.59
C LYS A 301 9.11 3.16 -5.64
N GLN A 302 9.48 3.22 -6.93
CA GLN A 302 8.51 3.07 -8.02
C GLN A 302 7.83 1.69 -8.02
N GLU A 303 8.59 0.62 -7.76
CA GLU A 303 8.05 -0.72 -7.60
C GLU A 303 7.00 -0.79 -6.47
N ALA A 304 7.26 -0.17 -5.33
CA ALA A 304 6.33 -0.14 -4.21
C ALA A 304 5.04 0.65 -4.54
N ILE A 305 5.19 1.84 -5.16
CA ILE A 305 4.03 2.67 -5.57
C ILE A 305 3.17 1.94 -6.60
N ILE A 306 3.78 1.32 -7.61
CA ILE A 306 3.05 0.53 -8.62
C ILE A 306 2.33 -0.64 -7.94
N GLY A 307 2.98 -1.33 -6.99
CA GLY A 307 2.34 -2.39 -6.22
C GLY A 307 1.09 -1.92 -5.45
N CYS A 308 1.16 -0.75 -4.85
CA CYS A 308 0.00 -0.12 -4.19
C CYS A 308 -1.10 0.23 -5.22
N GLY A 309 -0.74 0.78 -6.37
CA GLY A 309 -1.68 1.06 -7.46
C GLY A 309 -2.35 -0.21 -8.01
N VAL A 310 -1.61 -1.30 -8.16
CA VAL A 310 -2.17 -2.61 -8.53
C VAL A 310 -3.22 -3.07 -7.52
N LEU A 311 -2.96 -2.91 -6.22
CA LEU A 311 -3.96 -3.23 -5.19
C LEU A 311 -5.20 -2.34 -5.27
N ASN A 312 -5.03 -1.05 -5.56
CA ASN A 312 -6.14 -0.13 -5.76
C ASN A 312 -7.00 -0.55 -6.95
N LYS A 313 -6.38 -0.90 -8.08
CA LYS A 313 -7.09 -1.43 -9.25
C LYS A 313 -7.83 -2.73 -8.92
N MET A 314 -7.24 -3.63 -8.12
CA MET A 314 -7.92 -4.83 -7.63
C MET A 314 -9.07 -4.51 -6.65
N THR A 315 -8.97 -3.44 -5.87
CA THR A 315 -10.03 -2.98 -4.96
C THR A 315 -11.23 -2.46 -5.76
N SER A 316 -10.99 -1.68 -6.83
CA SER A 316 -12.06 -1.16 -7.69
C SER A 316 -12.85 -2.25 -8.43
N LEU A 317 -12.27 -3.43 -8.65
CA LEU A 317 -12.99 -4.57 -9.23
C LEU A 317 -14.00 -5.18 -8.26
N GLY A 318 -13.82 -5.01 -6.96
CA GLY A 318 -14.74 -5.42 -5.92
C GLY A 318 -14.06 -6.00 -4.68
N MET A 319 -14.66 -5.69 -3.54
CA MET A 319 -14.25 -6.16 -2.21
C MET A 319 -15.40 -6.93 -1.54
N PRO A 320 -15.09 -7.84 -0.59
CA PRO A 320 -16.12 -8.56 0.14
C PRO A 320 -16.85 -7.60 1.07
N LYS A 321 -18.19 -7.66 1.07
CA LYS A 321 -19.04 -7.03 2.07
C LYS A 321 -19.40 -8.08 3.10
N SER A 322 -19.10 -7.84 4.37
CA SER A 322 -19.37 -8.81 5.44
C SER A 322 -20.07 -8.15 6.62
N TYR A 323 -20.87 -8.95 7.32
CA TYR A 323 -21.41 -8.58 8.62
C TYR A 323 -20.97 -9.60 9.67
N ARG A 324 -20.96 -9.17 10.93
CA ARG A 324 -20.66 -10.03 12.06
C ARG A 324 -21.87 -10.96 12.29
N ALA A 325 -21.68 -12.25 12.11
CA ALA A 325 -22.70 -13.24 12.47
C ALA A 325 -22.79 -13.32 14.00
N ALA A 326 -24.04 -13.41 14.50
CA ALA A 326 -24.32 -13.50 15.92
C ALA A 326 -23.81 -14.84 16.52
#